data_4176c25df2869a6af291da05be6a1b0f
#
_entry.id   4176c25df2869a6af291da05be6a1b0f
#
_cell.length_a   1.000
_cell.length_b   1.000
_cell.length_c   1.000
_cell.angle_alpha   90.00
_cell.angle_beta   90.00
_cell.angle_gamma   90.00
#
_symmetry.space_group_name_H-M   'P 1'
#
loop_
_entity.id
_entity.type
_entity.pdbx_description
1 polymer ?
#
loop_
_entity_poly.entity_id
_entity_poly.type
_entity_poly.pdbx_seq_one_letter_code
_entity_poly.pdbx_strand_id
1 'polypeptide(L)'
;MQFKYQDLGEGFIKLLKQRQQNGENIMVIRATEVKRLLDVQKICGPCRNGRYAMICQAMKYASDRIPAKQIDGNYESSNYTLEYQLNLF
;
A
#
# COMPACT_ATOMS: atom_id res chain seq x y z
N MET A 1 14.39 -15.60 8.02
CA MET A 1 13.24 -15.61 7.11
C MET A 1 13.31 -14.39 6.23
N GLN A 2 13.18 -14.57 4.94
CA GLN A 2 13.21 -13.45 4.03
C GLN A 2 11.84 -12.77 3.98
N PHE A 3 11.86 -11.46 4.12
CA PHE A 3 10.65 -10.67 3.94
C PHE A 3 10.25 -10.62 2.47
N LYS A 4 8.95 -10.70 2.21
CA LYS A 4 8.40 -10.58 0.86
C LYS A 4 7.39 -9.44 0.83
N TYR A 5 7.39 -8.69 -0.27
CA TYR A 5 6.42 -7.60 -0.46
C TYR A 5 4.98 -8.09 -0.34
N GLN A 6 4.74 -9.37 -0.54
CA GLN A 6 3.40 -9.97 -0.42
C GLN A 6 2.87 -9.87 1.01
N ASP A 7 3.73 -10.04 2.02
CA ASP A 7 3.31 -9.90 3.42
C ASP A 7 2.84 -8.48 3.71
N LEU A 8 3.57 -7.50 3.19
CA LEU A 8 3.21 -6.10 3.32
C LEU A 8 1.92 -5.82 2.54
N GLY A 9 1.78 -6.42 1.34
CA GLY A 9 0.60 -6.28 0.51
C GLY A 9 -0.65 -6.81 1.19
N GLU A 10 -0.57 -7.96 1.84
CA GLU A 10 -1.71 -8.52 2.58
C GLU A 10 -2.12 -7.63 3.74
N GLY A 11 -1.15 -7.04 4.45
CA GLY A 11 -1.44 -6.08 5.51
C GLY A 11 -2.13 -4.84 4.97
N PHE A 12 -1.71 -4.39 3.80
CA PHE A 12 -2.32 -3.24 3.14
C PHE A 12 -3.74 -3.54 2.69
N ILE A 13 -3.99 -4.75 2.17
CA ILE A 13 -5.35 -5.17 1.78
C ILE A 13 -6.27 -5.18 2.99
N LYS A 14 -5.80 -5.62 4.15
CA LYS A 14 -6.58 -5.57 5.38
C LYS A 14 -6.96 -4.14 5.73
N LEU A 15 -6.03 -3.21 5.58
CA LEU A 15 -6.29 -1.79 5.83
C LEU A 15 -7.38 -1.26 4.89
N LEU A 16 -7.32 -1.63 3.61
CA LEU A 16 -8.31 -1.21 2.63
C LEU A 16 -9.69 -1.79 2.94
N LYS A 17 -9.75 -3.06 3.36
CA LYS A 17 -11.01 -3.67 3.78
C LYS A 17 -11.61 -2.96 4.97
N GLN A 18 -10.78 -2.59 5.94
CA GLN A 18 -11.24 -1.87 7.11
C GLN A 18 -11.82 -0.51 6.72
N ARG A 19 -11.19 0.19 5.80
CA ARG A 19 -11.70 1.47 5.31
C ARG A 19 -13.03 1.30 4.58
N GLN A 20 -13.16 0.25 3.78
CA GLN A 20 -14.42 -0.07 3.11
C GLN A 20 -15.53 -0.32 4.13
N GLN A 21 -15.24 -1.06 5.18
CA GLN A 21 -16.22 -1.35 6.24
C GLN A 21 -16.64 -0.08 6.98
N ASN A 22 -15.78 0.92 7.01
CA ASN A 22 -16.09 2.24 7.60
C ASN A 22 -16.93 3.11 6.67
N GLY A 23 -17.30 2.62 5.49
CA GLY A 23 -18.15 3.34 4.55
C GLY A 23 -17.41 4.15 3.50
N GLU A 24 -16.09 4.04 3.41
CA GLU A 24 -15.32 4.76 2.40
C GLU A 24 -15.43 4.06 1.06
N ASN A 25 -15.68 4.85 0.00
CA ASN A 25 -15.81 4.34 -1.36
C ASN A 25 -14.52 4.42 -2.16
N ILE A 26 -13.68 5.40 -1.83
CA ILE A 26 -12.42 5.68 -2.53
C ILE A 26 -11.36 5.98 -1.47
N MET A 27 -10.15 5.47 -1.69
CA MET A 27 -9.01 5.81 -0.83
C MET A 27 -7.83 6.20 -1.70
N VAL A 28 -7.41 7.47 -1.58
CA VAL A 28 -6.20 7.96 -2.22
C VAL A 28 -5.08 7.86 -1.19
N ILE A 29 -4.02 7.12 -1.53
CA ILE A 29 -2.94 6.92 -0.59
C ILE A 29 -1.59 6.98 -1.30
N ARG A 30 -0.62 7.60 -0.63
CA ARG A 30 0.75 7.75 -1.09
C ARG A 30 1.65 6.75 -0.39
N ALA A 31 2.77 6.38 -1.03
CA ALA A 31 3.70 5.41 -0.47
C ALA A 31 4.21 5.81 0.93
N THR A 32 4.42 7.10 1.17
CA THR A 32 4.84 7.59 2.48
C THR A 32 3.80 7.29 3.56
N GLU A 33 2.53 7.36 3.20
CA GLU A 33 1.44 7.06 4.13
C GLU A 33 1.35 5.56 4.41
N VAL A 34 1.56 4.74 3.40
CA VAL A 34 1.59 3.28 3.56
C VAL A 34 2.68 2.90 4.56
N LYS A 35 3.86 3.50 4.40
CA LYS A 35 4.98 3.23 5.31
C LYS A 35 4.61 3.54 6.75
N ARG A 36 3.93 4.66 6.97
CA ARG A 36 3.54 5.09 8.32
C ARG A 36 2.43 4.20 8.90
N LEU A 37 1.40 3.91 8.08
CA LEU A 37 0.22 3.20 8.55
C LEU A 37 0.48 1.73 8.84
N LEU A 38 1.36 1.09 8.07
CA LEU A 38 1.62 -0.34 8.20
C LEU A 38 2.80 -0.66 9.10
N ASP A 39 3.48 0.35 9.64
CA ASP A 39 4.67 0.16 10.46
C ASP A 39 5.64 -0.81 9.78
N VAL A 40 6.16 -0.38 8.64
CA VAL A 40 6.98 -1.21 7.77
C VAL A 40 8.18 -1.78 8.50
N GLN A 41 8.73 -1.06 9.48
CA GLN A 41 9.87 -1.55 10.24
C GLN A 41 9.57 -2.82 11.03
N LYS A 42 8.35 -2.95 11.56
CA LYS A 42 7.94 -4.17 12.27
C LYS A 42 7.75 -5.34 11.32
N ILE A 43 7.27 -5.07 10.11
CA ILE A 43 7.01 -6.11 9.13
C ILE A 43 8.28 -6.54 8.43
N CYS A 44 9.10 -5.59 8.01
CA CYS A 44 10.27 -5.82 7.18
C CYS A 44 11.60 -5.78 7.94
N GLY A 45 11.59 -5.38 9.22
CA GLY A 45 12.81 -5.08 9.95
C GLY A 45 13.33 -3.69 9.60
N PRO A 46 14.57 -3.38 10.00
CA PRO A 46 15.12 -2.04 9.78
C PRO A 46 15.07 -1.62 8.32
N CYS A 47 14.55 -0.43 8.08
CA CYS A 47 14.37 0.10 6.73
C CYS A 47 15.38 1.19 6.45
N ARG A 48 16.32 0.92 5.55
CA ARG A 48 17.17 1.95 4.99
C ARG A 48 16.49 2.52 3.76
N ASN A 49 16.62 3.82 3.56
CA ASN A 49 16.02 4.52 2.43
C ASN A 49 14.51 4.34 2.32
N GLY A 50 13.84 4.00 3.43
CA GLY A 50 12.39 3.90 3.49
C GLY A 50 11.77 2.67 2.84
N ARG A 51 12.55 1.88 2.11
CA ARG A 51 12.08 0.68 1.39
C ARG A 51 10.91 0.96 0.46
N TYR A 52 10.96 2.08 -0.22
CA TYR A 52 9.84 2.48 -1.09
C TYR A 52 9.62 1.54 -2.27
N ALA A 53 10.68 0.92 -2.79
CA ALA A 53 10.49 -0.10 -3.84
C ALA A 53 9.57 -1.21 -3.37
N MET A 54 9.78 -1.71 -2.16
CA MET A 54 8.97 -2.77 -1.58
C MET A 54 7.55 -2.30 -1.26
N ILE A 55 7.43 -1.07 -0.75
CA ILE A 55 6.13 -0.48 -0.44
C ILE A 55 5.31 -0.32 -1.71
N CYS A 56 5.90 0.17 -2.79
CA CYS A 56 5.19 0.33 -4.06
C CYS A 56 4.80 -1.02 -4.66
N GLN A 57 5.64 -2.04 -4.50
CA GLN A 57 5.29 -3.39 -4.93
C GLN A 57 4.09 -3.92 -4.14
N ALA A 58 4.02 -3.63 -2.84
CA ALA A 58 2.88 -4.01 -2.02
C ALA A 58 1.61 -3.28 -2.46
N MET A 59 1.71 -1.99 -2.77
CA MET A 59 0.58 -1.22 -3.28
C MET A 59 0.07 -1.80 -4.61
N LYS A 60 0.99 -2.16 -5.51
CA LYS A 60 0.63 -2.77 -6.78
C LYS A 60 0.03 -4.17 -6.59
N TYR A 61 0.54 -4.93 -5.64
CA TYR A 61 -0.03 -6.22 -5.27
C TYR A 61 -1.49 -6.08 -4.86
N ALA A 62 -1.78 -5.07 -4.04
CA ALA A 62 -3.16 -4.80 -3.62
C ALA A 62 -4.03 -4.36 -4.80
N SER A 63 -3.46 -3.65 -5.78
CA SER A 63 -4.22 -3.19 -6.94
C SER A 63 -4.69 -4.32 -7.84
N ASP A 64 -4.10 -5.50 -7.73
CA ASP A 64 -4.56 -6.68 -8.46
C ASP A 64 -5.87 -7.21 -7.89
N ARG A 65 -6.21 -6.86 -6.66
CA ARG A 65 -7.43 -7.31 -5.99
C ARG A 65 -8.47 -6.21 -5.88
N ILE A 66 -8.02 -4.97 -5.75
CA ILE A 66 -8.88 -3.81 -5.58
C ILE A 66 -8.58 -2.84 -6.71
N PRO A 67 -9.54 -2.52 -7.58
CA PRO A 67 -9.28 -1.61 -8.70
C PRO A 67 -8.63 -0.33 -8.22
N ALA A 68 -7.54 0.06 -8.88
CA ALA A 68 -6.79 1.25 -8.52
C ALA A 68 -6.17 1.87 -9.75
N LYS A 69 -5.91 3.18 -9.69
CA LYS A 69 -5.17 3.87 -10.74
C LYS A 69 -4.11 4.77 -10.11
N GLN A 70 -3.00 4.92 -10.81
CA GLN A 70 -1.95 5.85 -10.40
C GLN A 70 -2.37 7.26 -10.75
N ILE A 71 -2.41 8.13 -9.75
CA ILE A 71 -2.82 9.52 -9.95
C ILE A 71 -1.69 10.51 -9.79
N ASP A 72 -0.56 10.10 -9.19
CA ASP A 72 0.59 10.95 -8.98
C ASP A 72 1.83 10.12 -8.71
N GLY A 73 3.00 10.74 -8.87
CA GLY A 73 4.27 10.15 -8.52
C GLY A 73 4.77 9.11 -9.51
N ASN A 74 5.87 8.47 -9.15
CA ASN A 74 6.51 7.42 -9.95
C ASN A 74 6.54 6.12 -9.17
N TYR A 75 6.43 5.00 -9.88
CA TYR A 75 6.55 3.68 -9.27
C TYR A 75 7.91 3.54 -8.58
N GLU A 76 7.92 2.93 -7.42
CA GLU A 76 9.09 2.70 -6.57
C GLU A 76 9.67 3.97 -5.95
N SER A 77 8.93 5.07 -5.95
CA SER A 77 9.35 6.29 -5.26
C SER A 77 8.42 6.62 -4.11
N SER A 78 8.86 7.54 -3.26
CA SER A 78 8.09 7.93 -2.07
C SER A 78 6.80 8.67 -2.42
N ASN A 79 6.72 9.24 -3.63
CA ASN A 79 5.54 9.99 -4.06
C ASN A 79 4.54 9.16 -4.89
N TYR A 80 4.77 7.85 -5.02
CA TYR A 80 3.85 6.96 -5.73
C TYR A 80 2.48 7.00 -5.04
N THR A 81 1.45 7.41 -5.76
CA THR A 81 0.12 7.64 -5.21
C THR A 81 -0.92 6.92 -6.05
N LEU A 82 -1.74 6.11 -5.39
CA LEU A 82 -2.81 5.36 -6.04
C LEU A 82 -4.16 5.75 -5.46
N GLU A 83 -5.18 5.70 -6.32
CA GLU A 83 -6.58 5.85 -5.92
C GLU A 83 -7.24 4.49 -6.01
N TYR A 84 -7.63 3.94 -4.87
CA TYR A 84 -8.30 2.65 -4.78
C TYR A 84 -9.80 2.82 -4.79
N GLN A 85 -10.49 2.03 -5.62
CA GLN A 85 -11.95 2.04 -5.73
C GLN A 85 -12.51 1.00 -4.75
N LEU A 86 -12.70 1.39 -3.51
CA LEU A 86 -13.13 0.47 -2.45
C LEU A 86 -14.54 -0.05 -2.67
N ASN A 87 -15.38 0.73 -3.34
CA ASN A 87 -16.74 0.32 -3.65
C ASN A 87 -16.83 -0.83 -4.66
N LEU A 88 -15.71 -1.15 -5.32
CA LEU A 88 -15.66 -2.24 -6.29
C LEU A 88 -14.94 -3.47 -5.75
N PHE A 89 -14.57 -3.44 -4.48
CA PHE A 89 -13.81 -4.50 -3.83
C PHE A 89 -14.69 -5.68 -3.45
#